data_15392b92db0f3811d4e0f94853d2f666
#
_entry.id   15392b92db0f3811d4e0f94853d2f666
#
_cell.length_a   1.000
_cell.length_b   1.000
_cell.length_c   1.000
_cell.angle_alpha   90.00
_cell.angle_beta   90.00
_cell.angle_gamma   90.00
#
_symmetry.space_group_name_H-M   'P 1'
#
loop_
_entity.id
_entity.type
_entity.pdbx_description
1 polymer ?
#
loop_
_entity_poly.entity_id
_entity_poly.type
_entity_poly.pdbx_seq_one_letter_code
_entity_poly.pdbx_strand_id
1 'polypeptide(L)'
;KFSSNSGSLDIEADESEIVEAKYLLSGNVEVNSESLFLSADDVEVSSSDNSILATGNVNFQDEAYLITSDYLYASRKDEELIATATNANYQDYIVGLGGANGYTEKIEKTPSSVLLTNSTYSLCPINKNDWLIEADQIELKLDKNRGVADNALIKFYGVPIFYTPKHSWVLSGRGSGFLTPNYSTYYEKGEPDNSFSLRVPYYLNLAPDRDLLLALTYMSSRGLNYEGKYRQLIRPLTNTDYKNSKFEIEAKYLNEDKLNQLKRWLLKFNEDLDINPKTHLSAQYYRVSDTNYFEEIAKIKTNLTTLKSYLKLDYSDIENDLSAHVLTEAEQGVNGNVPGYMRAIEASVKKNLHLGQDKVIQYNQSTNELNLSDDDKELYIKNNPSPISTSVSLGLVTTK
;
A
#
# COMPACT_ATOMS: atom_id res chain seq x y z
N LYS A 1 -16.32 45.73 -13.26
CA LYS A 1 -15.83 45.13 -12.01
C LYS A 1 -16.96 45.06 -11.01
N PHE A 2 -17.38 43.87 -10.68
CA PHE A 2 -18.37 43.62 -9.65
C PHE A 2 -17.61 43.18 -8.38
N SER A 3 -17.78 43.92 -7.28
CA SER A 3 -17.25 43.52 -5.98
C SER A 3 -18.37 42.92 -5.15
N SER A 4 -18.33 41.62 -4.92
CA SER A 4 -19.08 40.98 -3.84
C SER A 4 -18.22 40.94 -2.57
N ASN A 5 -18.81 40.80 -1.41
CA ASN A 5 -18.11 40.71 -0.11
C ASN A 5 -17.12 39.53 -0.02
N SER A 6 -16.89 38.77 -1.11
CA SER A 6 -16.04 37.57 -1.19
C SER A 6 -15.02 37.61 -2.33
N GLY A 7 -14.59 38.76 -2.82
CA GLY A 7 -13.57 38.89 -3.88
C GLY A 7 -14.09 39.65 -5.10
N SER A 8 -13.18 40.23 -5.90
CA SER A 8 -13.51 40.85 -7.17
C SER A 8 -13.67 39.82 -8.24
N LEU A 9 -14.80 39.81 -8.94
CA LEU A 9 -14.99 39.08 -10.21
C LEU A 9 -14.62 39.98 -11.36
N ASP A 10 -13.70 39.58 -12.20
CA ASP A 10 -13.41 40.19 -13.49
C ASP A 10 -14.18 39.43 -14.57
N ILE A 11 -15.04 40.11 -15.30
CA ILE A 11 -15.91 39.51 -16.33
C ILE A 11 -15.64 40.23 -17.64
N GLU A 12 -15.38 39.44 -18.68
CA GLU A 12 -15.23 39.86 -20.08
C GLU A 12 -16.27 39.14 -20.95
N ALA A 13 -16.92 39.84 -21.88
CA ALA A 13 -17.89 39.31 -22.83
C ALA A 13 -18.01 40.22 -23.99
N ASP A 14 -18.39 39.71 -25.18
CA ASP A 14 -18.64 40.54 -26.36
C ASP A 14 -19.90 41.40 -26.20
N GLU A 15 -20.95 40.82 -25.59
CA GLU A 15 -22.21 41.50 -25.33
C GLU A 15 -22.66 41.27 -23.88
N SER A 16 -23.30 42.25 -23.28
CA SER A 16 -23.86 42.16 -21.94
C SER A 16 -25.21 42.90 -21.85
N GLU A 17 -26.18 42.25 -21.22
CA GLU A 17 -27.51 42.78 -20.92
C GLU A 17 -27.86 42.57 -19.45
N ILE A 18 -28.56 43.54 -18.86
CA ILE A 18 -29.06 43.41 -17.48
C ILE A 18 -30.59 43.41 -17.55
N VAL A 19 -31.17 42.30 -17.10
CA VAL A 19 -32.60 42.12 -17.06
C VAL A 19 -33.00 41.79 -15.62
N GLU A 20 -33.66 42.74 -14.94
CA GLU A 20 -34.01 42.62 -13.52
C GLU A 20 -32.77 42.40 -12.64
N ALA A 21 -32.68 41.22 -12.02
CA ALA A 21 -31.57 40.81 -11.15
C ALA A 21 -30.58 39.81 -11.85
N LYS A 22 -30.68 39.70 -13.18
CA LYS A 22 -29.87 38.82 -13.99
C LYS A 22 -28.93 39.57 -14.91
N TYR A 23 -27.71 39.13 -15.01
CA TYR A 23 -26.72 39.57 -15.97
C TYR A 23 -26.61 38.49 -17.06
N LEU A 24 -26.97 38.84 -18.28
CA LEU A 24 -26.88 38.01 -19.47
C LEU A 24 -25.62 38.42 -20.23
N LEU A 25 -24.70 37.49 -20.40
CA LEU A 25 -23.41 37.71 -21.06
C LEU A 25 -23.34 36.76 -22.24
N SER A 26 -22.95 37.27 -23.42
CA SER A 26 -22.84 36.43 -24.59
C SER A 26 -21.60 36.77 -25.41
N GLY A 27 -21.08 35.75 -26.11
CA GLY A 27 -19.88 35.81 -26.96
C GLY A 27 -18.59 35.82 -26.14
N ASN A 28 -17.81 34.75 -26.23
CA ASN A 28 -16.48 34.58 -25.60
C ASN A 28 -16.46 35.06 -24.16
N VAL A 29 -17.42 34.58 -23.37
CA VAL A 29 -17.54 35.01 -21.98
C VAL A 29 -16.42 34.40 -21.13
N GLU A 30 -15.68 35.25 -20.41
CA GLU A 30 -14.70 34.85 -19.40
C GLU A 30 -15.03 35.46 -18.04
N VAL A 31 -15.04 34.63 -17.02
CA VAL A 31 -15.25 35.03 -15.62
C VAL A 31 -14.05 34.56 -14.80
N ASN A 32 -13.33 35.54 -14.25
CA ASN A 32 -12.12 35.31 -13.47
C ASN A 32 -12.28 35.77 -12.04
N SER A 33 -11.85 34.95 -11.09
CA SER A 33 -11.65 35.31 -9.67
C SER A 33 -10.36 34.70 -9.13
N GLU A 34 -9.98 34.99 -7.92
CA GLU A 34 -8.77 34.43 -7.29
C GLU A 34 -8.76 32.89 -7.27
N SER A 35 -9.93 32.25 -7.21
CA SER A 35 -10.07 30.79 -7.01
C SER A 35 -10.88 30.09 -8.09
N LEU A 36 -11.32 30.81 -9.16
CA LEU A 36 -12.21 30.25 -10.17
C LEU A 36 -11.98 30.92 -11.52
N PHE A 37 -11.92 30.08 -12.55
CA PHE A 37 -11.99 30.47 -13.96
C PHE A 37 -13.19 29.78 -14.61
N LEU A 38 -13.98 30.54 -15.36
CA LEU A 38 -15.06 30.02 -16.18
C LEU A 38 -15.04 30.69 -17.55
N SER A 39 -15.05 29.91 -18.62
CA SER A 39 -15.33 30.42 -19.97
C SER A 39 -16.46 29.64 -20.63
N ALA A 40 -17.29 30.34 -21.42
CA ALA A 40 -18.44 29.76 -22.13
C ALA A 40 -18.86 30.68 -23.30
N ASP A 41 -19.74 30.14 -24.14
CA ASP A 41 -20.35 30.99 -25.21
C ASP A 41 -21.33 31.99 -24.60
N ASP A 42 -22.19 31.53 -23.66
CA ASP A 42 -23.18 32.33 -22.95
C ASP A 42 -23.15 32.06 -21.45
N VAL A 43 -23.28 33.10 -20.65
CA VAL A 43 -23.34 33.00 -19.18
C VAL A 43 -24.46 33.90 -18.63
N GLU A 44 -25.33 33.29 -17.84
CA GLU A 44 -26.34 34.00 -17.03
C GLU A 44 -25.89 33.98 -15.56
N VAL A 45 -25.80 35.17 -14.97
CA VAL A 45 -25.51 35.30 -13.52
C VAL A 45 -26.74 35.92 -12.85
N SER A 46 -27.32 35.19 -11.92
CA SER A 46 -28.47 35.64 -11.14
C SER A 46 -28.05 36.05 -9.73
N SER A 47 -28.28 37.29 -9.40
CA SER A 47 -27.99 37.81 -8.06
C SER A 47 -29.08 37.54 -7.04
N SER A 48 -30.28 37.11 -7.47
CA SER A 48 -31.41 36.81 -6.61
C SER A 48 -31.25 35.47 -5.85
N ASP A 49 -30.62 34.50 -6.50
CA ASP A 49 -30.39 33.12 -5.98
C ASP A 49 -28.94 32.70 -5.98
N ASN A 50 -28.02 33.65 -6.22
CA ASN A 50 -26.58 33.39 -6.30
C ASN A 50 -26.23 32.24 -7.24
N SER A 51 -26.84 32.21 -8.42
CA SER A 51 -26.61 31.14 -9.40
C SER A 51 -25.87 31.65 -10.65
N ILE A 52 -25.15 30.74 -11.28
CA ILE A 52 -24.48 30.90 -12.57
C ILE A 52 -24.94 29.78 -13.48
N LEU A 53 -25.38 30.13 -14.68
CA LEU A 53 -25.68 29.21 -15.76
C LEU A 53 -24.77 29.53 -16.93
N ALA A 54 -23.94 28.57 -17.33
CA ALA A 54 -23.06 28.66 -18.48
C ALA A 54 -23.46 27.62 -19.55
N THR A 55 -23.49 28.03 -20.78
CA THR A 55 -23.87 27.19 -21.92
C THR A 55 -22.94 27.40 -23.11
N GLY A 56 -22.67 26.32 -23.86
CA GLY A 56 -21.79 26.29 -25.01
C GLY A 56 -20.30 26.39 -24.65
N ASN A 57 -19.54 25.39 -25.05
CA ASN A 57 -18.08 25.32 -24.86
C ASN A 57 -17.60 25.68 -23.44
N VAL A 58 -18.34 25.21 -22.44
CA VAL A 58 -18.06 25.56 -21.04
C VAL A 58 -16.74 24.95 -20.60
N ASN A 59 -15.86 25.79 -20.06
CA ASN A 59 -14.63 25.38 -19.41
C ASN A 59 -14.56 26.00 -18.03
N PHE A 60 -14.67 25.17 -17.00
CA PHE A 60 -14.67 25.56 -15.61
C PHE A 60 -13.43 24.99 -14.91
N GLN A 61 -12.74 25.82 -14.18
CA GLN A 61 -11.61 25.44 -13.36
C GLN A 61 -11.66 26.12 -12.00
N ASP A 62 -11.51 25.32 -10.95
CA ASP A 62 -11.27 25.79 -9.58
C ASP A 62 -9.99 25.14 -9.02
N GLU A 63 -9.72 25.33 -7.73
CA GLU A 63 -8.56 24.72 -7.06
C GLU A 63 -8.60 23.19 -7.04
N ALA A 64 -9.77 22.59 -7.24
CA ALA A 64 -10.00 21.15 -7.11
C ALA A 64 -10.30 20.46 -8.43
N TYR A 65 -10.98 21.12 -9.35
CA TYR A 65 -11.55 20.50 -10.56
C TYR A 65 -11.31 21.30 -11.81
N LEU A 66 -11.08 20.58 -12.93
CA LEU A 66 -11.24 21.08 -14.29
C LEU A 66 -12.41 20.32 -14.92
N ILE A 67 -13.41 21.05 -15.44
CA ILE A 67 -14.59 20.49 -16.10
C ILE A 67 -14.76 21.18 -17.44
N THR A 68 -14.84 20.41 -18.51
CA THR A 68 -15.28 20.90 -19.83
C THR A 68 -16.62 20.25 -20.16
N SER A 69 -17.62 21.06 -20.55
CA SER A 69 -18.99 20.58 -20.75
C SER A 69 -19.77 21.46 -21.73
N ASP A 70 -20.96 21.00 -22.13
CA ASP A 70 -21.87 21.81 -22.94
C ASP A 70 -22.77 22.74 -22.08
N TYR A 71 -22.93 22.37 -20.80
CA TYR A 71 -23.81 23.02 -19.87
C TYR A 71 -23.26 22.91 -18.44
N LEU A 72 -23.29 24.02 -17.71
CA LEU A 72 -22.93 24.06 -16.29
C LEU A 72 -23.87 25.01 -15.57
N TYR A 73 -24.53 24.50 -14.54
CA TYR A 73 -25.28 25.28 -13.58
C TYR A 73 -24.62 25.16 -12.22
N ALA A 74 -24.39 26.27 -11.56
CA ALA A 74 -23.86 26.31 -10.20
C ALA A 74 -24.64 27.33 -9.38
N SER A 75 -24.95 26.99 -8.14
CA SER A 75 -25.59 27.92 -7.18
C SER A 75 -24.97 27.74 -5.80
N ARG A 76 -24.93 28.81 -5.04
CA ARG A 76 -24.49 28.81 -3.64
C ARG A 76 -25.69 29.03 -2.72
N LYS A 77 -26.03 27.99 -1.95
CA LYS A 77 -27.07 28.01 -0.95
C LYS A 77 -26.46 27.73 0.42
N ASP A 78 -26.68 28.63 1.40
CA ASP A 78 -26.15 28.51 2.75
C ASP A 78 -24.62 28.31 2.79
N GLU A 79 -23.89 29.03 1.93
CA GLU A 79 -22.44 28.91 1.68
C GLU A 79 -22.00 27.59 1.02
N GLU A 80 -22.90 26.65 0.75
CA GLU A 80 -22.63 25.39 0.10
C GLU A 80 -22.78 25.49 -1.42
N LEU A 81 -21.78 24.99 -2.16
CA LEU A 81 -21.79 24.93 -3.61
C LEU A 81 -22.51 23.69 -4.11
N ILE A 82 -23.57 23.89 -4.88
CA ILE A 82 -24.26 22.87 -5.65
C ILE A 82 -23.99 23.14 -7.13
N ALA A 83 -23.58 22.12 -7.87
CA ALA A 83 -23.31 22.27 -9.30
C ALA A 83 -23.81 21.07 -10.08
N THR A 84 -24.22 21.34 -11.32
CA THR A 84 -24.63 20.32 -12.29
C THR A 84 -23.98 20.65 -13.63
N ALA A 85 -23.35 19.66 -14.27
CA ALA A 85 -22.87 19.78 -15.64
C ALA A 85 -23.31 18.58 -16.48
N THR A 86 -23.42 18.76 -17.79
CA THR A 86 -23.81 17.70 -18.73
C THR A 86 -22.80 17.54 -19.85
N ASN A 87 -22.67 16.32 -20.37
CA ASN A 87 -21.67 15.93 -21.37
C ASN A 87 -20.27 16.39 -21.01
N ALA A 88 -19.87 16.07 -19.77
CA ALA A 88 -18.69 16.65 -19.17
C ALA A 88 -17.47 15.71 -19.21
N ASN A 89 -16.31 16.25 -19.57
CA ASN A 89 -15.03 15.67 -19.17
C ASN A 89 -14.57 16.35 -17.89
N TYR A 90 -14.10 15.57 -16.95
CA TYR A 90 -13.67 16.06 -15.66
C TYR A 90 -12.26 15.59 -15.30
N GLN A 91 -11.54 16.42 -14.59
CA GLN A 91 -10.27 16.11 -13.97
C GLN A 91 -10.26 16.66 -12.55
N ASP A 92 -9.88 15.81 -11.60
CA ASP A 92 -9.78 16.14 -10.18
C ASP A 92 -8.32 16.41 -9.82
N TYR A 93 -8.05 17.58 -9.24
CA TYR A 93 -6.73 17.98 -8.75
C TYR A 93 -6.64 17.94 -7.22
N ILE A 94 -7.67 17.46 -6.52
CA ILE A 94 -7.65 17.40 -5.05
C ILE A 94 -6.48 16.54 -4.60
N VAL A 95 -5.58 17.14 -3.82
CA VAL A 95 -4.43 16.46 -3.24
C VAL A 95 -4.92 15.27 -2.40
N GLY A 96 -4.52 14.07 -2.81
CA GLY A 96 -4.89 12.81 -2.15
C GLY A 96 -5.96 11.98 -2.87
N LEU A 97 -6.68 12.52 -3.85
CA LEU A 97 -7.60 11.75 -4.69
C LEU A 97 -6.94 11.17 -5.95
N GLY A 98 -5.65 11.43 -6.16
CA GLY A 98 -4.84 10.77 -7.19
C GLY A 98 -5.03 11.31 -8.61
N GLY A 99 -5.69 12.45 -8.80
CA GLY A 99 -5.87 13.04 -10.13
C GLY A 99 -6.87 12.24 -10.98
N ALA A 100 -8.02 11.88 -10.41
CA ALA A 100 -9.08 11.17 -11.11
C ALA A 100 -9.57 11.96 -12.34
N ASN A 101 -9.82 11.25 -13.42
CA ASN A 101 -10.35 11.86 -14.66
C ASN A 101 -11.31 10.89 -15.37
N GLY A 102 -12.15 11.44 -16.20
CA GLY A 102 -13.11 10.67 -16.98
C GLY A 102 -14.09 11.53 -17.76
N TYR A 103 -15.05 10.86 -18.37
CA TYR A 103 -16.22 11.43 -19.03
C TYR A 103 -17.47 11.05 -18.28
N THR A 104 -18.50 11.89 -18.31
CA THR A 104 -19.83 11.60 -17.77
C THR A 104 -20.92 12.34 -18.54
N GLU A 105 -22.07 11.72 -18.68
CA GLU A 105 -23.24 12.41 -19.25
C GLU A 105 -23.77 13.48 -18.30
N LYS A 106 -23.67 13.27 -16.99
CA LYS A 106 -24.12 14.26 -15.99
C LYS A 106 -23.27 14.19 -14.74
N ILE A 107 -22.85 15.34 -14.25
CA ILE A 107 -22.26 15.57 -12.92
C ILE A 107 -23.29 16.28 -12.06
N GLU A 108 -23.50 15.80 -10.84
CA GLU A 108 -24.23 16.48 -9.79
C GLU A 108 -23.35 16.56 -8.54
N LYS A 109 -22.93 17.76 -8.19
CA LYS A 109 -22.07 18.01 -7.02
C LYS A 109 -22.90 18.60 -5.90
N THR A 110 -22.75 18.02 -4.72
CA THR A 110 -23.22 18.55 -3.44
C THR A 110 -22.01 18.73 -2.50
N PRO A 111 -22.14 19.38 -1.35
CA PRO A 111 -21.05 19.52 -0.40
C PRO A 111 -20.44 18.20 0.07
N SER A 112 -21.25 17.15 0.17
CA SER A 112 -20.84 15.84 0.71
C SER A 112 -20.58 14.76 -0.35
N SER A 113 -21.02 14.99 -1.59
CA SER A 113 -20.92 13.98 -2.65
C SER A 113 -20.82 14.56 -4.06
N VAL A 114 -20.23 13.77 -4.97
CA VAL A 114 -20.33 13.99 -6.42
C VAL A 114 -20.92 12.75 -7.04
N LEU A 115 -22.02 12.92 -7.77
CA LEU A 115 -22.69 11.86 -8.50
C LEU A 115 -22.41 12.01 -10.00
N LEU A 116 -21.88 10.98 -10.62
CA LEU A 116 -21.59 10.89 -12.05
C LEU A 116 -22.52 9.85 -12.66
N THR A 117 -23.22 10.19 -13.72
CA THR A 117 -24.15 9.30 -14.42
C THR A 117 -23.58 8.91 -15.78
N ASN A 118 -23.67 7.63 -16.16
CA ASN A 118 -23.10 7.06 -17.37
C ASN A 118 -21.65 7.52 -17.57
N SER A 119 -20.78 7.07 -16.68
CA SER A 119 -19.48 7.69 -16.50
C SER A 119 -18.33 6.72 -16.59
N THR A 120 -17.16 7.28 -16.90
CA THR A 120 -15.87 6.62 -16.77
C THR A 120 -15.07 7.24 -15.64
N TYR A 121 -14.21 6.45 -15.01
CA TYR A 121 -13.32 6.89 -13.93
C TYR A 121 -11.96 6.21 -14.07
N SER A 122 -10.89 6.98 -14.07
CA SER A 122 -9.52 6.48 -14.09
C SER A 122 -8.59 7.38 -13.27
N LEU A 123 -7.52 6.80 -12.73
CA LEU A 123 -6.39 7.52 -12.13
C LEU A 123 -5.17 7.54 -13.06
N CYS A 124 -5.32 7.02 -14.27
CA CYS A 124 -4.27 7.10 -15.30
C CYS A 124 -4.18 8.52 -15.86
N PRO A 125 -3.02 8.94 -16.40
CA PRO A 125 -2.92 10.20 -17.13
C PRO A 125 -3.94 10.28 -18.26
N ILE A 126 -4.46 11.47 -18.52
CA ILE A 126 -5.40 11.73 -19.62
C ILE A 126 -4.82 11.16 -20.93
N ASN A 127 -5.64 10.50 -21.73
CA ASN A 127 -5.28 9.81 -22.99
C ASN A 127 -4.33 8.60 -22.85
N LYS A 128 -4.05 8.12 -21.64
CA LYS A 128 -3.31 6.88 -21.37
C LYS A 128 -4.07 6.00 -20.39
N ASN A 129 -5.30 5.66 -20.73
CA ASN A 129 -6.16 4.85 -19.90
C ASN A 129 -5.75 3.36 -19.95
N ASP A 130 -4.67 3.01 -19.26
CA ASP A 130 -4.27 1.61 -19.10
C ASP A 130 -5.38 0.82 -18.41
N TRP A 131 -6.10 1.47 -17.49
CA TRP A 131 -7.32 0.94 -16.89
C TRP A 131 -8.35 2.05 -16.67
N LEU A 132 -9.63 1.67 -16.71
CA LEU A 132 -10.74 2.54 -16.36
C LEU A 132 -11.93 1.73 -15.79
N ILE A 133 -12.74 2.38 -14.99
CA ILE A 133 -14.05 1.91 -14.56
C ILE A 133 -15.07 2.63 -15.45
N GLU A 134 -15.97 1.88 -16.07
CA GLU A 134 -17.16 2.37 -16.75
C GLU A 134 -18.39 1.92 -15.97
N ALA A 135 -19.30 2.82 -15.65
CA ALA A 135 -20.42 2.51 -14.77
C ALA A 135 -21.65 3.35 -15.10
N ASP A 136 -22.84 2.81 -14.80
CA ASP A 136 -24.10 3.55 -14.94
C ASP A 136 -24.13 4.73 -13.96
N GLN A 137 -23.63 4.53 -12.75
CA GLN A 137 -23.48 5.59 -11.74
C GLN A 137 -22.17 5.42 -10.97
N ILE A 138 -21.51 6.56 -10.70
CA ILE A 138 -20.39 6.64 -9.77
C ILE A 138 -20.71 7.73 -8.74
N GLU A 139 -20.81 7.36 -7.48
CA GLU A 139 -21.00 8.28 -6.37
C GLU A 139 -19.71 8.40 -5.55
N LEU A 140 -19.12 9.60 -5.51
CA LEU A 140 -17.98 9.93 -4.68
C LEU A 140 -18.50 10.55 -3.37
N LYS A 141 -18.56 9.76 -2.30
CA LYS A 141 -18.98 10.19 -0.95
C LYS A 141 -17.78 10.80 -0.24
N LEU A 142 -17.67 12.11 -0.29
CA LEU A 142 -16.52 12.86 0.24
C LEU A 142 -16.45 12.77 1.77
N ASP A 143 -17.61 12.84 2.44
CA ASP A 143 -17.76 12.69 3.89
C ASP A 143 -17.33 11.31 4.41
N LYS A 144 -17.50 10.25 3.59
CA LYS A 144 -17.16 8.85 3.90
C LYS A 144 -15.84 8.40 3.29
N ASN A 145 -15.18 9.28 2.54
CA ASN A 145 -13.95 8.95 1.82
C ASN A 145 -14.08 7.70 0.94
N ARG A 146 -15.22 7.56 0.22
CA ARG A 146 -15.50 6.36 -0.58
C ARG A 146 -16.11 6.70 -1.94
N GLY A 147 -15.58 6.03 -2.96
CA GLY A 147 -16.22 5.90 -4.26
C GLY A 147 -17.08 4.63 -4.29
N VAL A 148 -18.27 4.72 -4.90
CA VAL A 148 -19.18 3.61 -5.15
C VAL A 148 -19.60 3.68 -6.61
N ALA A 149 -19.41 2.60 -7.36
CA ALA A 149 -19.88 2.47 -8.74
C ALA A 149 -20.93 1.37 -8.82
N ASP A 150 -22.03 1.65 -9.48
CA ASP A 150 -23.09 0.69 -9.77
C ASP A 150 -22.99 0.23 -11.24
N ASN A 151 -23.15 -1.07 -11.49
CA ASN A 151 -22.94 -1.74 -12.77
C ASN A 151 -21.56 -1.45 -13.38
N ALA A 152 -20.53 -1.60 -12.57
CA ALA A 152 -19.17 -1.26 -12.93
C ALA A 152 -18.52 -2.31 -13.83
N LEU A 153 -18.00 -1.87 -14.96
CA LEU A 153 -17.18 -2.63 -15.89
C LEU A 153 -15.74 -2.12 -15.82
N ILE A 154 -14.82 -2.95 -15.31
CA ILE A 154 -13.40 -2.62 -15.27
C ILE A 154 -12.78 -3.05 -16.59
N LYS A 155 -12.18 -2.08 -17.29
CA LYS A 155 -11.45 -2.28 -18.55
C LYS A 155 -9.95 -2.11 -18.34
N PHE A 156 -9.18 -2.94 -19.02
CA PHE A 156 -7.73 -2.85 -19.09
C PHE A 156 -7.29 -2.80 -20.55
N TYR A 157 -6.59 -1.73 -20.95
CA TYR A 157 -6.29 -1.42 -22.35
C TYR A 157 -7.52 -1.52 -23.27
N GLY A 158 -8.67 -1.02 -22.80
CA GLY A 158 -9.94 -1.06 -23.53
C GLY A 158 -10.67 -2.40 -23.51
N VAL A 159 -10.04 -3.47 -23.03
CA VAL A 159 -10.66 -4.80 -22.94
C VAL A 159 -11.38 -4.94 -21.59
N PRO A 160 -12.68 -5.31 -21.59
CA PRO A 160 -13.42 -5.58 -20.35
C PRO A 160 -12.87 -6.85 -19.70
N ILE A 161 -12.39 -6.71 -18.46
CA ILE A 161 -11.77 -7.81 -17.70
C ILE A 161 -12.63 -8.26 -16.50
N PHE A 162 -13.45 -7.36 -15.97
CA PHE A 162 -14.25 -7.67 -14.79
C PHE A 162 -15.53 -6.83 -14.75
N TYR A 163 -16.66 -7.47 -14.44
CA TYR A 163 -17.95 -6.82 -14.20
C TYR A 163 -18.39 -7.07 -12.77
N THR A 164 -18.93 -6.05 -12.13
CA THR A 164 -19.58 -6.17 -10.83
C THR A 164 -20.81 -5.28 -10.74
N PRO A 165 -21.92 -5.78 -10.20
CA PRO A 165 -23.12 -4.96 -9.98
C PRO A 165 -22.86 -3.76 -9.06
N LYS A 166 -21.88 -3.91 -8.14
CA LYS A 166 -21.47 -2.83 -7.23
C LYS A 166 -20.00 -2.93 -6.92
N HIS A 167 -19.28 -1.82 -7.11
CA HIS A 167 -17.87 -1.68 -6.74
C HIS A 167 -17.67 -0.52 -5.78
N SER A 168 -16.79 -0.68 -4.80
CA SER A 168 -16.51 0.38 -3.84
C SER A 168 -15.03 0.45 -3.54
N TRP A 169 -14.48 1.66 -3.54
CA TRP A 169 -13.07 1.93 -3.26
C TRP A 169 -12.91 3.13 -2.34
N VAL A 170 -11.69 3.33 -1.84
CA VAL A 170 -11.32 4.48 -1.01
C VAL A 170 -10.81 5.60 -1.89
N LEU A 171 -11.26 6.82 -1.67
CA LEU A 171 -10.84 7.99 -2.46
C LEU A 171 -9.44 8.45 -2.08
N SER A 172 -9.11 8.43 -0.79
CA SER A 172 -7.79 8.83 -0.30
C SER A 172 -7.37 8.04 0.93
N GLY A 173 -6.05 7.93 1.16
CA GLY A 173 -5.49 7.28 2.34
C GLY A 173 -5.66 5.77 2.34
N ARG A 174 -5.88 5.18 3.52
CA ARG A 174 -5.99 3.74 3.74
C ARG A 174 -7.45 3.30 3.94
N GLY A 175 -7.88 2.31 3.20
CA GLY A 175 -9.20 1.70 3.38
C GLY A 175 -9.28 0.32 2.76
N SER A 176 -10.27 -0.47 3.20
CA SER A 176 -10.48 -1.82 2.70
C SER A 176 -11.06 -1.82 1.28
N GLY A 177 -10.57 -2.73 0.43
CA GLY A 177 -11.04 -2.88 -0.94
C GLY A 177 -10.14 -3.80 -1.77
N PHE A 178 -10.60 -4.10 -2.99
CA PHE A 178 -9.79 -4.80 -3.97
C PHE A 178 -8.64 -3.90 -4.42
N LEU A 179 -7.45 -4.50 -4.54
CA LEU A 179 -6.31 -3.87 -5.18
C LEU A 179 -6.26 -4.31 -6.64
N THR A 180 -5.48 -3.60 -7.44
CA THR A 180 -5.28 -3.93 -8.86
C THR A 180 -4.86 -5.38 -9.04
N PRO A 181 -5.62 -6.18 -9.82
CA PRO A 181 -5.22 -7.54 -10.14
C PRO A 181 -3.91 -7.57 -10.91
N ASN A 182 -3.09 -8.59 -10.66
CA ASN A 182 -1.87 -8.82 -11.42
C ASN A 182 -2.07 -10.02 -12.35
N TYR A 183 -1.81 -9.80 -13.62
CA TYR A 183 -1.75 -10.85 -14.64
C TYR A 183 -0.32 -11.03 -15.12
N SER A 184 0.13 -12.28 -15.23
CA SER A 184 1.44 -12.60 -15.80
C SER A 184 1.39 -13.90 -16.58
N THR A 185 2.20 -13.98 -17.61
CA THR A 185 2.45 -15.20 -18.39
C THR A 185 3.85 -15.73 -18.06
N TYR A 186 3.99 -17.05 -18.05
CA TYR A 186 5.27 -17.68 -17.77
C TYR A 186 5.38 -19.03 -18.50
N TYR A 187 6.61 -19.45 -18.75
CA TYR A 187 6.88 -20.78 -19.26
C TYR A 187 6.91 -21.78 -18.10
N GLU A 188 6.18 -22.87 -18.24
CA GLU A 188 6.20 -23.99 -17.28
C GLU A 188 6.81 -25.22 -17.94
N LYS A 189 7.86 -25.78 -17.32
CA LYS A 189 8.54 -26.95 -17.86
C LYS A 189 7.59 -28.16 -17.85
N GLY A 190 7.39 -28.75 -19.04
CA GLY A 190 6.48 -29.89 -19.21
C GLY A 190 5.10 -29.54 -19.73
N GLU A 191 4.78 -28.25 -19.83
CA GLU A 191 3.54 -27.78 -20.45
C GLU A 191 3.80 -27.32 -21.90
N PRO A 192 2.91 -27.68 -22.85
CA PRO A 192 3.12 -27.37 -24.26
C PRO A 192 2.95 -25.88 -24.57
N ASP A 193 2.11 -25.18 -23.81
CA ASP A 193 1.75 -23.78 -24.00
C ASP A 193 2.25 -22.89 -22.86
N ASN A 194 2.28 -21.59 -23.12
CA ASN A 194 2.56 -20.62 -22.07
C ASN A 194 1.47 -20.66 -20.99
N SER A 195 1.89 -20.83 -19.78
CA SER A 195 1.02 -20.73 -18.61
C SER A 195 0.79 -19.28 -18.20
N PHE A 196 -0.30 -19.04 -17.49
CA PHE A 196 -0.58 -17.71 -16.93
C PHE A 196 -0.95 -17.78 -15.45
N SER A 197 -0.79 -16.68 -14.77
CA SER A 197 -1.32 -16.48 -13.44
C SER A 197 -2.12 -15.18 -13.33
N LEU A 198 -3.22 -15.24 -12.60
CA LEU A 198 -4.05 -14.09 -12.25
C LEU A 198 -4.15 -14.01 -10.72
N ARG A 199 -3.58 -12.96 -10.15
CA ARG A 199 -3.63 -12.69 -8.71
C ARG A 199 -4.62 -11.56 -8.43
N VAL A 200 -5.61 -11.83 -7.57
CA VAL A 200 -6.65 -10.87 -7.16
C VAL A 200 -6.48 -10.60 -5.66
N PRO A 201 -5.88 -9.46 -5.28
CA PRO A 201 -5.68 -9.10 -3.88
C PRO A 201 -6.85 -8.29 -3.33
N TYR A 202 -7.17 -8.52 -2.04
CA TYR A 202 -8.13 -7.75 -1.27
C TYR A 202 -7.44 -7.23 0.01
N TYR A 203 -7.44 -5.93 0.19
CA TYR A 203 -6.85 -5.27 1.33
C TYR A 203 -7.90 -4.98 2.40
N LEU A 204 -7.60 -5.31 3.64
CA LEU A 204 -8.40 -5.03 4.82
C LEU A 204 -7.67 -4.05 5.74
N ASN A 205 -8.16 -2.84 5.83
CA ASN A 205 -7.73 -1.86 6.81
C ASN A 205 -8.44 -2.13 8.14
N LEU A 206 -7.83 -2.96 9.00
CA LEU A 206 -8.46 -3.42 10.24
C LEU A 206 -8.48 -2.32 11.31
N ALA A 207 -7.37 -1.55 11.39
CA ALA A 207 -7.21 -0.44 12.31
C ALA A 207 -6.06 0.47 11.85
N PRO A 208 -5.86 1.67 12.42
CA PRO A 208 -4.75 2.54 12.06
C PRO A 208 -3.37 1.91 12.18
N ASP A 209 -3.22 0.95 13.09
CA ASP A 209 -1.96 0.26 13.42
C ASP A 209 -1.83 -1.14 12.78
N ARG A 210 -2.88 -1.66 12.09
CA ARG A 210 -2.85 -3.03 11.56
C ARG A 210 -3.67 -3.20 10.30
N ASP A 211 -3.24 -4.12 9.46
CA ASP A 211 -3.92 -4.49 8.22
C ASP A 211 -3.75 -5.98 7.89
N LEU A 212 -4.59 -6.44 6.97
CA LEU A 212 -4.56 -7.78 6.43
C LEU A 212 -4.74 -7.71 4.90
N LEU A 213 -3.81 -8.30 4.18
CA LEU A 213 -3.92 -8.53 2.75
C LEU A 213 -4.28 -10.00 2.53
N LEU A 214 -5.40 -10.24 1.86
CA LEU A 214 -5.76 -11.55 1.34
C LEU A 214 -5.60 -11.55 -0.17
N ALA A 215 -5.13 -12.63 -0.76
CA ALA A 215 -5.12 -12.74 -2.21
C ALA A 215 -5.39 -14.18 -2.67
N LEU A 216 -6.04 -14.28 -3.84
CA LEU A 216 -6.20 -15.52 -4.58
C LEU A 216 -5.37 -15.41 -5.85
N THR A 217 -4.53 -16.41 -6.11
CA THR A 217 -3.75 -16.49 -7.35
C THR A 217 -4.13 -17.77 -8.07
N TYR A 218 -4.81 -17.63 -9.20
CA TYR A 218 -5.04 -18.75 -10.10
C TYR A 218 -3.84 -18.91 -11.03
N MET A 219 -3.25 -20.08 -11.02
CA MET A 219 -2.14 -20.51 -11.89
C MET A 219 -2.67 -21.58 -12.84
N SER A 220 -2.68 -21.34 -14.15
CA SER A 220 -3.30 -22.24 -15.13
C SER A 220 -2.76 -23.67 -15.06
N SER A 221 -1.46 -23.81 -14.92
CA SER A 221 -0.76 -25.10 -14.84
C SER A 221 -0.75 -25.75 -13.44
N ARG A 222 -0.92 -24.96 -12.35
CA ARG A 222 -0.70 -25.48 -10.99
C ARG A 222 -1.92 -25.45 -10.08
N GLY A 223 -2.88 -24.56 -10.35
CA GLY A 223 -4.11 -24.46 -9.55
C GLY A 223 -4.23 -23.16 -8.76
N LEU A 224 -4.97 -23.20 -7.65
CA LEU A 224 -5.35 -22.05 -6.87
C LEU A 224 -4.47 -21.91 -5.61
N ASN A 225 -3.76 -20.80 -5.52
CA ASN A 225 -2.92 -20.43 -4.39
C ASN A 225 -3.61 -19.34 -3.54
N TYR A 226 -3.72 -19.60 -2.24
CA TYR A 226 -4.26 -18.69 -1.23
C TYR A 226 -3.11 -17.95 -0.55
N GLU A 227 -3.27 -16.65 -0.33
CA GLU A 227 -2.27 -15.81 0.33
C GLU A 227 -2.94 -14.98 1.42
N GLY A 228 -2.31 -14.92 2.60
CA GLY A 228 -2.67 -14.03 3.69
C GLY A 228 -1.41 -13.34 4.22
N LYS A 229 -1.46 -12.00 4.37
CA LYS A 229 -0.39 -11.22 4.96
C LYS A 229 -0.97 -10.24 5.98
N TYR A 230 -0.70 -10.49 7.26
CA TYR A 230 -1.07 -9.60 8.35
C TYR A 230 0.14 -8.78 8.80
N ARG A 231 -0.09 -7.49 9.07
CA ARG A 231 0.92 -6.55 9.58
C ARG A 231 0.34 -5.76 10.73
N GLN A 232 1.14 -5.53 11.74
CA GLN A 232 0.78 -4.71 12.90
C GLN A 232 1.97 -3.88 13.38
N LEU A 233 1.69 -2.63 13.74
CA LEU A 233 2.62 -1.80 14.51
C LEU A 233 2.29 -1.96 15.99
N ILE A 234 3.27 -2.42 16.76
CA ILE A 234 3.13 -2.60 18.22
C ILE A 234 3.78 -1.38 18.88
N ARG A 235 3.04 -0.70 19.73
CA ARG A 235 3.60 0.37 20.55
C ARG A 235 4.36 -0.24 21.71
N PRO A 236 5.55 0.30 22.07
CA PRO A 236 6.27 -0.14 23.24
C PRO A 236 5.40 -0.02 24.52
N LEU A 237 5.59 -0.93 25.43
CA LEU A 237 4.86 -0.95 26.71
C LEU A 237 5.19 0.25 27.62
N THR A 238 6.30 0.91 27.36
CA THR A 238 6.77 2.08 28.11
C THR A 238 6.58 3.35 27.28
N ASN A 239 6.10 4.41 27.92
CA ASN A 239 5.71 5.69 27.32
C ASN A 239 6.95 6.56 26.96
N THR A 240 7.89 6.03 26.20
CA THR A 240 9.11 6.69 25.77
C THR A 240 9.23 6.72 24.27
N ASP A 241 10.04 7.60 23.69
CA ASP A 241 10.25 7.87 22.26
C ASP A 241 10.80 6.69 21.43
N TYR A 242 10.42 5.45 21.76
CA TYR A 242 10.87 4.25 21.05
C TYR A 242 10.12 4.04 19.74
N LYS A 243 10.87 3.53 18.76
CA LYS A 243 10.30 3.15 17.46
C LYS A 243 9.19 2.12 17.65
N ASN A 244 8.09 2.31 16.93
CA ASN A 244 7.04 1.29 16.83
C ASN A 244 7.65 -0.01 16.29
N SER A 245 7.44 -1.07 17.01
CA SER A 245 7.82 -2.42 16.59
C SER A 245 6.91 -2.91 15.47
N LYS A 246 7.43 -3.77 14.58
CA LYS A 246 6.69 -4.30 13.45
C LYS A 246 6.52 -5.80 13.60
N PHE A 247 5.27 -6.22 13.66
CA PHE A 247 4.85 -7.61 13.54
C PHE A 247 4.35 -7.86 12.12
N GLU A 248 4.86 -8.90 11.48
CA GLU A 248 4.41 -9.33 10.15
C GLU A 248 4.34 -10.85 10.09
N ILE A 249 3.20 -11.37 9.61
CA ILE A 249 3.04 -12.78 9.25
C ILE A 249 2.49 -12.89 7.84
N GLU A 250 3.12 -13.72 7.02
CA GLU A 250 2.71 -14.04 5.65
C GLU A 250 2.61 -15.54 5.49
N ALA A 251 1.46 -16.01 5.00
CA ALA A 251 1.22 -17.40 4.67
C ALA A 251 0.71 -17.51 3.23
N LYS A 252 1.23 -18.50 2.49
CA LYS A 252 0.74 -18.89 1.18
C LYS A 252 0.49 -20.38 1.17
N TYR A 253 -0.59 -20.79 0.49
CA TYR A 253 -0.98 -22.19 0.47
C TYR A 253 -1.62 -22.59 -0.86
N LEU A 254 -1.02 -23.55 -1.53
CA LEU A 254 -1.53 -24.24 -2.69
C LEU A 254 -1.88 -25.67 -2.26
N ASN A 255 -3.18 -25.96 -2.15
CA ASN A 255 -3.66 -27.22 -1.59
C ASN A 255 -3.21 -28.44 -2.41
N GLU A 256 -3.18 -28.29 -3.73
CA GLU A 256 -2.75 -29.32 -4.66
C GLU A 256 -2.10 -28.67 -5.89
N ASP A 257 -0.82 -28.90 -6.04
CA ASP A 257 -0.09 -28.52 -7.25
C ASP A 257 -0.40 -29.56 -8.33
N LYS A 258 -1.13 -29.17 -9.37
CA LYS A 258 -1.56 -30.08 -10.45
C LYS A 258 -0.43 -30.82 -11.13
N LEU A 259 0.78 -30.23 -11.17
CA LEU A 259 1.94 -30.85 -11.82
C LEU A 259 2.61 -31.92 -10.94
N ASN A 260 2.69 -31.66 -9.63
CA ASN A 260 3.45 -32.50 -8.71
C ASN A 260 2.57 -33.24 -7.71
N GLN A 261 1.26 -32.91 -7.64
CA GLN A 261 0.29 -33.46 -6.67
C GLN A 261 0.71 -33.24 -5.20
N LEU A 262 1.53 -32.21 -4.97
CA LEU A 262 2.04 -31.86 -3.66
C LEU A 262 1.27 -30.65 -3.10
N LYS A 263 1.19 -30.61 -1.76
CA LYS A 263 0.78 -29.40 -1.05
C LYS A 263 1.97 -28.46 -0.96
N ARG A 264 1.80 -27.23 -1.43
CA ARG A 264 2.89 -26.26 -1.45
C ARG A 264 2.52 -25.09 -0.53
N TRP A 265 3.44 -24.65 0.31
CA TRP A 265 3.19 -23.58 1.24
C TRP A 265 4.45 -22.76 1.54
N LEU A 266 4.21 -21.53 1.95
CA LEU A 266 5.19 -20.62 2.52
C LEU A 266 4.62 -20.07 3.82
N LEU A 267 5.45 -20.04 4.86
CA LEU A 267 5.16 -19.34 6.11
C LEU A 267 6.35 -18.44 6.45
N LYS A 268 6.05 -17.15 6.60
CA LYS A 268 7.01 -16.15 7.02
C LYS A 268 6.44 -15.37 8.19
N PHE A 269 7.24 -15.21 9.22
CA PHE A 269 6.94 -14.41 10.41
C PHE A 269 8.14 -13.52 10.71
N ASN A 270 7.89 -12.25 11.01
CA ASN A 270 8.91 -11.32 11.48
C ASN A 270 8.35 -10.53 12.66
N GLU A 271 9.16 -10.39 13.69
CA GLU A 271 8.91 -9.55 14.85
C GLU A 271 10.18 -8.76 15.16
N ASP A 272 10.00 -7.49 15.50
CA ASP A 272 11.05 -6.58 15.92
C ASP A 272 10.45 -5.69 17.02
N LEU A 273 10.76 -5.99 18.28
CA LEU A 273 10.09 -5.46 19.47
C LEU A 273 11.08 -4.92 20.48
N ASP A 274 11.00 -3.64 20.78
CA ASP A 274 11.60 -3.05 21.96
C ASP A 274 10.70 -3.31 23.19
N ILE A 275 11.04 -4.32 24.00
CA ILE A 275 10.29 -4.68 25.21
C ILE A 275 10.40 -3.54 26.23
N ASN A 276 11.59 -2.99 26.38
CA ASN A 276 11.91 -1.83 27.21
C ASN A 276 13.22 -1.17 26.70
N PRO A 277 13.66 -0.03 27.28
CA PRO A 277 14.88 0.69 26.83
C PRO A 277 16.16 -0.12 26.74
N LYS A 278 16.23 -1.21 27.51
CA LYS A 278 17.41 -2.05 27.63
C LYS A 278 17.26 -3.42 26.96
N THR A 279 16.03 -3.79 26.51
CA THR A 279 15.74 -5.14 26.04
C THR A 279 15.05 -5.11 24.69
N HIS A 280 15.67 -5.73 23.71
CA HIS A 280 15.19 -5.86 22.34
C HIS A 280 14.99 -7.33 21.97
N LEU A 281 13.83 -7.66 21.41
CA LEU A 281 13.48 -8.97 20.88
C LEU A 281 13.38 -8.89 19.37
N SER A 282 14.13 -9.73 18.66
CA SER A 282 13.94 -9.93 17.22
C SER A 282 13.71 -11.41 16.92
N ALA A 283 12.70 -11.68 16.08
CA ALA A 283 12.36 -13.03 15.70
C ALA A 283 12.00 -13.09 14.22
N GLN A 284 12.50 -14.10 13.55
CA GLN A 284 12.13 -14.43 12.18
C GLN A 284 11.90 -15.93 12.07
N TYR A 285 10.79 -16.28 11.47
CA TYR A 285 10.52 -17.65 11.01
C TYR A 285 10.27 -17.60 9.51
N TYR A 286 11.04 -18.35 8.74
CA TYR A 286 10.90 -18.38 7.29
C TYR A 286 11.08 -19.80 6.78
N ARG A 287 10.00 -20.41 6.30
CA ARG A 287 9.96 -21.78 5.82
C ARG A 287 9.08 -21.91 4.58
N VAL A 288 9.42 -22.86 3.74
CA VAL A 288 8.65 -23.28 2.58
C VAL A 288 8.46 -24.79 2.59
N SER A 289 7.48 -25.27 1.84
CA SER A 289 7.15 -26.71 1.76
C SER A 289 8.31 -27.56 1.25
N ASP A 290 9.11 -27.02 0.33
CA ASP A 290 10.14 -27.74 -0.37
C ASP A 290 11.19 -26.82 -0.99
N THR A 291 12.30 -27.38 -1.44
CA THR A 291 13.46 -26.64 -1.94
C THR A 291 13.21 -25.88 -3.25
N ASN A 292 12.23 -26.31 -4.06
CA ASN A 292 11.96 -25.73 -5.38
C ASN A 292 10.83 -24.69 -5.36
N TYR A 293 10.29 -24.38 -4.17
CA TYR A 293 9.14 -23.49 -4.00
C TYR A 293 9.31 -22.15 -4.74
N PHE A 294 10.47 -21.52 -4.65
CA PHE A 294 10.70 -20.19 -5.24
C PHE A 294 10.72 -20.22 -6.76
N GLU A 295 11.37 -21.20 -7.34
CA GLU A 295 11.46 -21.36 -8.79
C GLU A 295 10.09 -21.76 -9.39
N GLU A 296 9.43 -22.71 -8.75
CA GLU A 296 8.24 -23.34 -9.31
C GLU A 296 6.93 -22.60 -8.98
N ILE A 297 6.76 -22.10 -7.75
CA ILE A 297 5.51 -21.47 -7.30
C ILE A 297 5.60 -19.95 -7.32
N ALA A 298 6.65 -19.39 -6.71
CA ALA A 298 6.81 -17.95 -6.65
C ALA A 298 7.29 -17.33 -7.98
N LYS A 299 7.82 -18.18 -8.89
CA LYS A 299 8.38 -17.78 -10.20
C LYS A 299 9.47 -16.71 -10.07
N ILE A 300 10.21 -16.77 -8.98
CA ILE A 300 11.29 -15.83 -8.68
C ILE A 300 12.62 -16.57 -8.82
N LYS A 301 13.45 -16.13 -9.76
CA LYS A 301 14.86 -16.51 -9.77
C LYS A 301 15.53 -15.79 -8.62
N THR A 302 15.87 -16.52 -7.58
CA THR A 302 16.55 -15.98 -6.40
C THR A 302 17.92 -16.63 -6.25
N ASN A 303 18.88 -15.82 -5.79
CA ASN A 303 20.20 -16.31 -5.39
C ASN A 303 20.20 -16.81 -3.92
N LEU A 304 19.03 -16.93 -3.30
CA LEU A 304 18.91 -17.48 -1.95
C LEU A 304 19.32 -18.95 -1.96
N THR A 305 20.24 -19.28 -1.09
CA THR A 305 20.69 -20.66 -0.85
C THR A 305 20.01 -21.27 0.35
N THR A 306 19.68 -20.43 1.35
CA THR A 306 19.06 -20.86 2.60
C THR A 306 18.01 -19.85 3.07
N LEU A 307 17.03 -20.33 3.84
CA LEU A 307 16.07 -19.52 4.57
C LEU A 307 16.40 -19.60 6.07
N LYS A 308 16.65 -18.45 6.67
CA LYS A 308 16.98 -18.35 8.09
C LYS A 308 15.73 -18.15 8.94
N SER A 309 15.67 -18.89 10.04
CA SER A 309 14.74 -18.67 11.15
C SER A 309 15.57 -18.42 12.40
N TYR A 310 15.22 -17.42 13.19
CA TYR A 310 15.95 -17.11 14.42
C TYR A 310 15.04 -16.47 15.47
N LEU A 311 15.47 -16.61 16.70
CA LEU A 311 14.96 -15.87 17.86
C LEU A 311 16.15 -15.26 18.59
N LYS A 312 16.17 -13.95 18.73
CA LYS A 312 17.25 -13.21 19.37
C LYS A 312 16.69 -12.27 20.44
N LEU A 313 17.26 -12.34 21.63
CA LEU A 313 16.99 -11.42 22.73
C LEU A 313 18.28 -10.70 23.08
N ASP A 314 18.30 -9.38 22.91
CA ASP A 314 19.40 -8.50 23.29
C ASP A 314 19.03 -7.71 24.53
N TYR A 315 19.96 -7.63 25.46
CA TYR A 315 19.92 -6.75 26.63
C TYR A 315 21.13 -5.81 26.61
N SER A 316 20.92 -4.51 26.79
CA SER A 316 21.98 -3.51 26.82
C SER A 316 21.70 -2.47 27.88
N ASP A 317 22.53 -2.43 28.91
CA ASP A 317 22.52 -1.43 29.97
C ASP A 317 23.77 -0.58 29.87
N ILE A 318 23.65 0.57 29.17
CA ILE A 318 24.74 1.49 28.90
C ILE A 318 25.29 2.11 30.20
N GLU A 319 24.38 2.42 31.17
CA GLU A 319 24.76 3.03 32.45
C GLU A 319 25.68 2.14 33.27
N ASN A 320 25.45 0.83 33.17
CA ASN A 320 26.19 -0.17 33.92
C ASN A 320 27.21 -0.93 33.07
N ASP A 321 27.44 -0.52 31.82
CA ASP A 321 28.34 -1.20 30.86
C ASP A 321 28.11 -2.72 30.79
N LEU A 322 26.83 -3.13 30.80
CA LEU A 322 26.43 -4.52 30.74
C LEU A 322 25.65 -4.79 29.46
N SER A 323 26.07 -5.79 28.71
CA SER A 323 25.30 -6.33 27.60
C SER A 323 25.21 -7.85 27.67
N ALA A 324 24.09 -8.37 27.21
CA ALA A 324 23.87 -9.80 27.09
C ALA A 324 23.03 -10.08 25.85
N HIS A 325 23.24 -11.23 25.20
CA HIS A 325 22.35 -11.69 24.16
C HIS A 325 22.16 -13.21 24.21
N VAL A 326 21.02 -13.64 23.75
CA VAL A 326 20.71 -15.04 23.47
C VAL A 326 20.15 -15.14 22.06
N LEU A 327 20.68 -16.07 21.28
CA LEU A 327 20.31 -16.31 19.91
C LEU A 327 20.14 -17.80 19.68
N THR A 328 19.05 -18.17 18.96
CA THR A 328 18.89 -19.49 18.37
C THR A 328 18.58 -19.33 16.88
N GLU A 329 19.18 -20.16 16.06
CA GLU A 329 19.02 -20.10 14.61
C GLU A 329 18.69 -21.48 14.04
N ALA A 330 17.90 -21.49 12.96
CA ALA A 330 17.64 -22.65 12.13
C ALA A 330 17.60 -22.23 10.66
N GLU A 331 18.12 -23.06 9.78
CA GLU A 331 18.13 -22.81 8.35
C GLU A 331 17.41 -23.91 7.58
N GLN A 332 16.80 -23.55 6.46
CA GLN A 332 16.28 -24.49 5.48
C GLN A 332 16.95 -24.23 4.14
N GLY A 333 17.54 -25.26 3.52
CA GLY A 333 18.09 -25.17 2.17
C GLY A 333 17.00 -24.98 1.12
N VAL A 334 17.29 -24.17 0.11
CA VAL A 334 16.42 -23.94 -1.05
C VAL A 334 17.25 -23.96 -2.33
N ASN A 335 16.57 -24.14 -3.48
CA ASN A 335 17.20 -24.18 -4.79
C ASN A 335 18.32 -25.25 -4.90
N GLY A 336 18.09 -26.42 -4.29
CA GLY A 336 19.03 -27.53 -4.30
C GLY A 336 20.22 -27.40 -3.34
N ASN A 337 20.23 -26.36 -2.50
CA ASN A 337 21.28 -26.17 -1.52
C ASN A 337 20.93 -26.85 -0.19
N VAL A 338 21.95 -27.35 0.48
CA VAL A 338 21.86 -27.91 1.83
C VAL A 338 22.27 -26.81 2.82
N PRO A 339 21.55 -26.64 3.94
CA PRO A 339 21.93 -25.66 4.96
C PRO A 339 23.28 -26.07 5.57
N GLY A 340 24.10 -25.08 5.87
CA GLY A 340 25.35 -25.29 6.58
C GLY A 340 25.16 -25.47 8.10
N TYR A 341 26.17 -25.11 8.86
CA TYR A 341 26.08 -25.15 10.32
C TYR A 341 25.10 -24.11 10.86
N MET A 342 24.26 -24.54 11.80
CA MET A 342 23.31 -23.67 12.49
C MET A 342 23.74 -23.49 13.95
N ARG A 343 23.53 -22.31 14.48
CA ARG A 343 23.70 -22.06 15.91
C ARG A 343 22.44 -22.50 16.64
N ALA A 344 22.48 -23.64 17.30
CA ALA A 344 21.34 -24.09 18.09
C ALA A 344 21.06 -23.12 19.23
N ILE A 345 22.09 -22.74 19.99
CA ILE A 345 22.03 -21.72 21.02
C ILE A 345 23.37 -21.00 21.06
N GLU A 346 23.30 -19.69 21.01
CA GLU A 346 24.42 -18.79 21.35
C GLU A 346 23.98 -17.90 22.51
N ALA A 347 24.76 -17.84 23.57
CA ALA A 347 24.54 -16.92 24.69
C ALA A 347 25.84 -16.19 25.03
N SER A 348 25.75 -14.90 25.24
CA SER A 348 26.91 -14.14 25.70
C SER A 348 26.53 -13.09 26.72
N VAL A 349 27.46 -12.80 27.63
CA VAL A 349 27.40 -11.69 28.59
C VAL A 349 28.71 -10.95 28.54
N LYS A 350 28.64 -9.64 28.46
CA LYS A 350 29.80 -8.74 28.50
C LYS A 350 29.59 -7.69 29.57
N LYS A 351 30.57 -7.51 30.43
CA LYS A 351 30.58 -6.49 31.50
C LYS A 351 31.93 -5.76 31.50
N ASN A 352 31.87 -4.44 31.54
CA ASN A 352 33.08 -3.61 31.77
C ASN A 352 33.03 -3.10 33.22
N LEU A 353 34.12 -3.25 33.92
CA LEU A 353 34.31 -2.74 35.28
C LEU A 353 35.37 -1.65 35.25
N HIS A 354 34.98 -0.42 35.55
CA HIS A 354 35.88 0.72 35.59
C HIS A 354 36.66 0.74 36.92
N LEU A 355 37.98 0.66 36.87
CA LEU A 355 38.88 0.73 38.00
C LEU A 355 39.67 2.08 37.99
N GLY A 356 38.93 3.18 38.24
CA GLY A 356 39.50 4.53 38.13
C GLY A 356 39.44 5.07 36.68
N GLN A 357 40.15 6.17 36.43
CA GLN A 357 40.01 6.89 35.15
C GLN A 357 40.64 6.16 33.96
N ASP A 358 41.64 5.30 34.16
CA ASP A 358 42.48 4.75 33.09
C ASP A 358 42.44 3.21 32.99
N LYS A 359 41.68 2.52 33.81
CA LYS A 359 41.66 1.04 33.84
C LYS A 359 40.25 0.46 33.78
N VAL A 360 40.04 -0.44 32.84
CA VAL A 360 38.80 -1.16 32.65
C VAL A 360 39.05 -2.65 32.65
N ILE A 361 38.37 -3.41 33.48
CA ILE A 361 38.35 -4.87 33.40
C ILE A 361 37.15 -5.27 32.52
N GLN A 362 37.41 -6.01 31.46
CA GLN A 362 36.40 -6.57 30.59
C GLN A 362 36.18 -8.04 30.95
N TYR A 363 34.96 -8.38 31.24
CA TYR A 363 34.52 -9.77 31.40
C TYR A 363 33.63 -10.12 30.18
N ASN A 364 34.01 -11.18 29.48
CA ASN A 364 33.24 -11.73 28.38
C ASN A 364 33.06 -13.23 28.60
N GLN A 365 31.84 -13.70 28.50
CA GLN A 365 31.52 -15.13 28.47
C GLN A 365 30.60 -15.40 27.29
N SER A 366 30.92 -16.39 26.51
CA SER A 366 30.07 -16.84 25.41
C SER A 366 30.00 -18.37 25.38
N THR A 367 28.85 -18.90 25.03
CA THR A 367 28.62 -20.32 24.81
C THR A 367 27.92 -20.45 23.47
N ASN A 368 28.46 -21.31 22.61
CA ASN A 368 27.88 -21.62 21.30
C ASN A 368 27.66 -23.13 21.21
N GLU A 369 26.47 -23.54 20.83
CA GLU A 369 26.15 -24.88 20.41
C GLU A 369 25.85 -24.88 18.92
N LEU A 370 26.54 -25.73 18.17
CA LEU A 370 26.38 -25.87 16.72
C LEU A 370 25.59 -27.13 16.43
N ASN A 371 24.46 -26.97 15.73
CA ASN A 371 23.68 -28.09 15.20
C ASN A 371 23.89 -28.24 13.71
N LEU A 372 23.94 -29.48 13.26
CA LEU A 372 24.01 -29.84 11.85
C LEU A 372 22.63 -30.29 11.35
N SER A 373 22.42 -30.19 10.05
CA SER A 373 21.31 -30.89 9.40
C SER A 373 21.42 -32.39 9.68
N ASP A 374 20.29 -33.08 9.72
CA ASP A 374 20.26 -34.50 10.09
C ASP A 374 21.14 -35.36 9.16
N ASP A 375 21.27 -34.99 7.90
CA ASP A 375 22.09 -35.69 6.90
C ASP A 375 23.59 -35.55 7.12
N ASP A 376 24.05 -34.46 7.76
CA ASP A 376 25.48 -34.20 7.99
C ASP A 376 25.95 -34.52 9.41
N LYS A 377 25.02 -34.87 10.32
CA LYS A 377 25.33 -35.17 11.73
C LYS A 377 26.37 -36.26 11.91
N GLU A 378 26.23 -37.36 11.22
CA GLU A 378 27.15 -38.49 11.36
C GLU A 378 28.58 -38.12 10.93
N LEU A 379 28.72 -37.38 9.82
CA LEU A 379 30.02 -37.00 9.29
C LEU A 379 30.72 -35.98 10.19
N TYR A 380 29.94 -35.03 10.76
CA TYR A 380 30.49 -33.99 11.62
C TYR A 380 30.85 -34.50 13.01
N ILE A 381 30.03 -35.32 13.66
CA ILE A 381 30.31 -35.91 14.98
C ILE A 381 31.57 -36.77 14.90
N LYS A 382 31.80 -37.47 13.78
CA LYS A 382 33.01 -38.25 13.55
C LYS A 382 34.28 -37.39 13.53
N ASN A 383 34.19 -36.17 12.99
CA ASN A 383 35.33 -35.27 12.82
C ASN A 383 35.49 -34.21 13.93
N ASN A 384 34.43 -33.93 14.69
CA ASN A 384 34.38 -32.89 15.73
C ASN A 384 33.57 -33.38 16.94
N PRO A 385 34.19 -34.04 17.90
CA PRO A 385 33.49 -34.66 19.03
C PRO A 385 32.88 -33.68 20.05
N SER A 386 33.10 -32.37 19.94
CA SER A 386 32.55 -31.35 20.86
C SER A 386 31.88 -30.22 20.08
N PRO A 387 30.58 -30.33 19.77
CA PRO A 387 29.83 -29.26 19.10
C PRO A 387 29.54 -28.05 19.99
N ILE A 388 29.93 -28.10 21.27
CA ILE A 388 29.72 -27.00 22.23
C ILE A 388 31.06 -26.33 22.49
N SER A 389 31.15 -25.03 22.22
CA SER A 389 32.31 -24.23 22.62
C SER A 389 31.89 -23.21 23.69
N THR A 390 32.62 -23.16 24.79
CA THR A 390 32.46 -22.15 25.84
C THR A 390 33.77 -21.39 25.97
N SER A 391 33.72 -20.06 25.84
CA SER A 391 34.87 -19.20 26.04
C SER A 391 34.59 -18.22 27.17
N VAL A 392 35.55 -18.06 28.07
CA VAL A 392 35.60 -16.99 29.08
C VAL A 392 36.87 -16.22 28.89
N SER A 393 36.77 -14.92 28.70
CA SER A 393 37.93 -14.05 28.59
C SER A 393 37.86 -12.93 29.64
N LEU A 394 38.98 -12.70 30.32
CA LEU A 394 39.16 -11.55 31.22
C LEU A 394 40.33 -10.71 30.66
N GLY A 395 39.99 -9.48 30.23
CA GLY A 395 40.98 -8.55 29.67
C GLY A 395 41.10 -7.29 30.52
N LEU A 396 42.31 -6.82 30.74
CA LEU A 396 42.58 -5.49 31.29
C LEU A 396 42.92 -4.56 30.13
N VAL A 397 42.14 -3.52 29.93
CA VAL A 397 42.35 -2.48 28.93
C VAL A 397 42.82 -1.22 29.66
N THR A 398 43.97 -0.71 29.34
CA THR A 398 44.47 0.59 29.80
C THR A 398 44.30 1.60 28.69
N THR A 399 43.53 2.65 28.91
CA THR A 399 43.45 3.81 28.01
C THR A 399 44.60 4.76 28.36
N LYS A 400 45.40 5.12 27.35
CA LYS A 400 46.39 6.18 27.50
C LYS A 400 45.76 7.53 27.25
#